data_3ec61da0e996b7a57a68f0a556b9223f
#
_entry.id   3ec61da0e996b7a57a68f0a556b9223f
#
_cell.length_a   1.000
_cell.length_b   1.000
_cell.length_c   1.000
_cell.angle_alpha   90.00
_cell.angle_beta   90.00
_cell.angle_gamma   90.00
#
_symmetry.space_group_name_H-M   'P 1'
#
loop_
_entity.id
_entity.type
_entity.pdbx_description
1 polymer ?
#
loop_
_entity_poly.entity_id
_entity_poly.type
_entity_poly.pdbx_seq_one_letter_code
_entity_poly.pdbx_strand_id
1 'polypeptide(L)'
;TAAVEQGSVRICRSGSTVAGRRTHVRALDIRTAGLGGDSLIGREKGIFSIGPRRVAPIAWLGSSFAGADEAIDYLSTRLRSFETSTRNMQILAVTGTVDHLQPTVMEKTVLSLLEKRPRSIDELTRKTGVLIDRHLPIQRLEENFVVQRCGLTPTDLLHLAGEFQRWDTAAVRPFFRMIATLSKRDETELRQELLETVSQNLALEILKRQLDDEVNPEALHSCPVCKALMNNVFSGGNSHYRLHIDFKRPVIGIGAPIAFFLPRAAAMIGAQAVLPEHADVANAIGAITSNVVIERQVRIIPGGGGGFLIEGLSGARRFKVFEEADAFAKNELAGMVRSLAAEAGTSTRTVTIETEDQLPVDAGGHPIFIGRILKARLTGPPDRVVADTPKAMAGMT
;
A
#
# COMPACT_ATOMS: atom_id res chain seq x y z
N THR A 1 3.30 7.02 -2.48
CA THR A 1 4.05 8.28 -2.68
C THR A 1 3.55 9.36 -1.72
N ALA A 2 4.46 10.17 -1.20
CA ALA A 2 4.18 11.33 -0.36
C ALA A 2 5.12 12.48 -0.73
N ALA A 3 4.67 13.73 -0.55
CA ALA A 3 5.55 14.88 -0.60
C ALA A 3 6.12 15.13 0.81
N VAL A 4 7.44 15.29 0.90
CA VAL A 4 8.14 15.62 2.15
C VAL A 4 8.66 17.05 2.05
N GLU A 5 8.28 17.89 3.00
CA GLU A 5 8.71 19.28 3.09
C GLU A 5 9.28 19.55 4.48
N GLN A 6 10.48 20.08 4.55
CA GLN A 6 11.19 20.35 5.81
C GLN A 6 11.24 19.11 6.74
N GLY A 7 11.47 17.92 6.16
CA GLY A 7 11.56 16.65 6.91
C GLY A 7 10.22 16.08 7.40
N SER A 8 9.08 16.65 6.98
CA SER A 8 7.76 16.20 7.41
C SER A 8 6.84 15.92 6.22
N VAL A 9 6.02 14.86 6.34
CA VAL A 9 4.92 14.61 5.41
C VAL A 9 3.75 15.51 5.78
N ARG A 10 3.16 16.16 4.78
CA ARG A 10 1.98 17.02 4.98
C ARG A 10 0.82 16.22 5.60
N ILE A 11 0.08 16.87 6.48
CA ILE A 11 -1.13 16.31 7.07
C ILE A 11 -2.36 16.91 6.39
N CYS A 12 -3.19 16.06 5.81
CA CYS A 12 -4.47 16.45 5.25
C CYS A 12 -5.53 16.51 6.36
N ARG A 13 -5.92 17.73 6.77
CA ARG A 13 -6.91 17.95 7.85
C ARG A 13 -8.33 17.58 7.42
N SER A 14 -8.62 17.69 6.13
CA SER A 14 -9.95 17.39 5.54
C SER A 14 -10.13 15.93 5.13
N GLY A 15 -9.19 15.06 5.50
CA GLY A 15 -9.17 13.67 5.11
C GLY A 15 -8.36 13.39 3.84
N SER A 16 -7.97 12.15 3.64
CA SER A 16 -7.29 11.64 2.45
C SER A 16 -8.23 10.86 1.55
N THR A 17 -7.87 10.73 0.29
CA THR A 17 -8.62 9.89 -0.65
C THR A 17 -8.04 8.47 -0.63
N VAL A 18 -8.86 7.49 -0.24
CA VAL A 18 -8.50 6.08 -0.24
C VAL A 18 -9.40 5.35 -1.21
N ALA A 19 -8.83 4.67 -2.20
CA ALA A 19 -9.56 3.95 -3.26
C ALA A 19 -10.67 4.82 -3.93
N GLY A 20 -10.36 6.09 -4.21
CA GLY A 20 -11.28 7.04 -4.84
C GLY A 20 -12.37 7.60 -3.92
N ARG A 21 -12.38 7.25 -2.63
CA ARG A 21 -13.33 7.77 -1.63
C ARG A 21 -12.64 8.70 -0.66
N ARG A 22 -13.19 9.90 -0.48
CA ARG A 22 -12.67 10.88 0.48
C ARG A 22 -13.07 10.46 1.89
N THR A 23 -12.08 10.39 2.78
CA THR A 23 -12.30 10.19 4.21
C THR A 23 -12.39 11.56 4.90
N HIS A 24 -13.09 11.63 6.04
CA HIS A 24 -13.13 12.84 6.87
C HIS A 24 -12.22 12.73 8.10
N VAL A 25 -11.32 11.74 8.09
CA VAL A 25 -10.36 11.52 9.17
C VAL A 25 -9.04 12.17 8.78
N ARG A 26 -8.47 12.94 9.71
CA ARG A 26 -7.12 13.51 9.57
C ARG A 26 -6.12 12.40 9.26
N ALA A 27 -5.39 12.52 8.18
CA ALA A 27 -4.44 11.52 7.70
C ALA A 27 -3.19 12.18 7.12
N LEU A 28 -2.11 11.42 7.03
CA LEU A 28 -0.96 11.83 6.23
C LEU A 28 -1.36 11.94 4.75
N ASP A 29 -0.86 12.97 4.09
CA ASP A 29 -1.09 13.19 2.67
C ASP A 29 -0.24 12.23 1.83
N ILE A 30 -0.73 11.01 1.75
CA ILE A 30 -0.08 9.88 1.05
C ILE A 30 -0.99 9.40 -0.06
N ARG A 31 -0.43 9.31 -1.26
CA ARG A 31 -1.07 8.63 -2.39
C ARG A 31 -0.62 7.17 -2.42
N THR A 32 -1.55 6.24 -2.44
CA THR A 32 -1.29 4.80 -2.53
C THR A 32 -1.74 4.26 -3.88
N ALA A 33 -0.89 3.47 -4.51
CA ALA A 33 -1.21 2.74 -5.74
C ALA A 33 -0.87 1.27 -5.57
N GLY A 34 -1.63 0.40 -6.22
CA GLY A 34 -1.38 -1.04 -6.22
C GLY A 34 -0.25 -1.41 -7.18
N LEU A 35 0.94 -0.81 -6.99
CA LEU A 35 2.13 -1.02 -7.79
C LEU A 35 3.33 -1.34 -6.90
N GLY A 36 3.91 -2.51 -7.10
CA GLY A 36 5.07 -2.98 -6.34
C GLY A 36 5.67 -4.23 -6.96
N GLY A 37 6.74 -4.76 -6.36
CA GLY A 37 7.41 -5.97 -6.83
C GLY A 37 6.52 -7.22 -6.81
N ASP A 38 5.49 -7.22 -6.01
CA ASP A 38 4.49 -8.29 -5.84
C ASP A 38 3.15 -8.00 -6.54
N SER A 39 3.08 -6.99 -7.40
CA SER A 39 1.90 -6.73 -8.21
C SER A 39 1.67 -7.85 -9.21
N LEU A 40 0.44 -8.34 -9.29
CA LEU A 40 0.09 -9.35 -10.29
C LEU A 40 0.22 -8.77 -11.71
N ILE A 41 0.99 -9.43 -12.54
CA ILE A 41 1.01 -9.18 -13.98
C ILE A 41 -0.08 -10.06 -14.60
N GLY A 42 -1.17 -9.41 -14.98
CA GLY A 42 -2.32 -10.03 -15.61
C GLY A 42 -2.38 -9.73 -17.12
N ARG A 43 -3.24 -10.46 -17.83
CA ARG A 43 -3.57 -10.17 -19.23
C ARG A 43 -5.04 -10.42 -19.48
N GLU A 44 -5.73 -9.40 -19.99
CA GLU A 44 -7.12 -9.49 -20.37
C GLU A 44 -7.30 -8.92 -21.79
N LYS A 45 -8.06 -9.60 -22.64
CA LYS A 45 -8.32 -9.17 -24.03
C LYS A 45 -7.04 -8.79 -24.79
N GLY A 46 -5.95 -9.51 -24.53
CA GLY A 46 -4.67 -9.28 -25.22
C GLY A 46 -3.78 -8.21 -24.58
N ILE A 47 -4.26 -7.45 -23.61
CA ILE A 47 -3.54 -6.34 -22.97
C ILE A 47 -2.99 -6.80 -21.63
N PHE A 48 -1.70 -6.59 -21.39
CA PHE A 48 -1.09 -6.81 -20.09
C PHE A 48 -1.44 -5.66 -19.12
N SER A 49 -1.66 -6.02 -17.86
CA SER A 49 -1.90 -5.08 -16.76
C SER A 49 -1.00 -5.45 -15.58
N ILE A 50 -0.60 -4.45 -14.79
CA ILE A 50 0.24 -4.63 -13.60
C ILE A 50 -0.51 -4.08 -12.40
N GLY A 51 -0.79 -4.95 -11.41
CA GLY A 51 -1.62 -4.62 -10.26
C GLY A 51 -3.10 -4.44 -10.61
N PRO A 52 -3.91 -3.84 -9.71
CA PRO A 52 -3.56 -3.48 -8.32
C PRO A 52 -3.47 -4.68 -7.35
N ARG A 53 -3.84 -5.88 -7.79
CA ARG A 53 -3.80 -7.07 -6.95
C ARG A 53 -2.36 -7.45 -6.62
N ARG A 54 -2.10 -7.80 -5.35
CA ARG A 54 -0.82 -8.34 -4.88
C ARG A 54 -0.89 -9.86 -4.80
N VAL A 55 0.20 -10.52 -5.19
CA VAL A 55 0.37 -11.98 -5.16
C VAL A 55 1.81 -12.32 -4.78
N ALA A 56 2.05 -13.54 -4.33
CA ALA A 56 3.41 -14.01 -4.16
C ALA A 56 4.05 -14.33 -5.52
N PRO A 57 5.35 -14.08 -5.70
CA PRO A 57 6.07 -14.42 -6.93
C PRO A 57 6.09 -15.93 -7.22
N ILE A 58 6.11 -16.31 -8.48
CA ILE A 58 6.29 -17.71 -8.91
C ILE A 58 7.66 -18.23 -8.51
N ALA A 59 8.71 -17.39 -8.52
CA ALA A 59 10.04 -17.76 -8.02
C ALA A 59 10.01 -18.16 -6.54
N TRP A 60 9.26 -17.42 -5.71
CA TRP A 60 9.05 -17.80 -4.31
C TRP A 60 8.29 -19.13 -4.17
N LEU A 61 7.22 -19.32 -4.96
CA LEU A 61 6.45 -20.57 -4.96
C LEU A 61 7.36 -21.76 -5.24
N GLY A 62 8.17 -21.69 -6.30
CA GLY A 62 9.07 -22.78 -6.69
C GLY A 62 10.15 -23.10 -5.65
N SER A 63 10.65 -22.06 -4.95
CA SER A 63 11.65 -22.24 -3.90
C SER A 63 11.07 -22.72 -2.55
N SER A 64 9.77 -22.51 -2.32
CA SER A 64 9.14 -22.74 -1.02
C SER A 64 8.26 -23.99 -0.97
N PHE A 65 7.80 -24.51 -2.12
CA PHE A 65 6.83 -25.59 -2.17
C PHE A 65 7.21 -26.69 -3.17
N ALA A 66 7.31 -27.91 -2.68
CA ALA A 66 7.42 -29.09 -3.54
C ALA A 66 6.15 -29.23 -4.40
N GLY A 67 6.32 -29.68 -5.66
CA GLY A 67 5.21 -29.85 -6.62
C GLY A 67 4.69 -28.53 -7.25
N ALA A 68 5.43 -27.41 -7.10
CA ALA A 68 5.17 -26.19 -7.83
C ALA A 68 5.38 -26.37 -9.35
N ASP A 69 6.39 -27.13 -9.73
CA ASP A 69 6.70 -27.55 -11.11
C ASP A 69 5.54 -28.34 -11.72
N GLU A 70 4.96 -29.31 -11.00
CA GLU A 70 3.79 -30.07 -11.45
C GLU A 70 2.58 -29.15 -11.72
N ALA A 71 2.38 -28.10 -10.93
CA ALA A 71 1.30 -27.15 -11.15
C ALA A 71 1.53 -26.32 -12.43
N ILE A 72 2.77 -25.98 -12.72
CA ILE A 72 3.17 -25.23 -13.93
C ILE A 72 3.07 -26.13 -15.16
N ASP A 73 3.55 -27.36 -15.08
CA ASP A 73 3.46 -28.34 -16.15
C ASP A 73 1.99 -28.66 -16.49
N TYR A 74 1.13 -28.80 -15.47
CA TYR A 74 -0.30 -28.92 -15.69
C TYR A 74 -0.86 -27.77 -16.52
N LEU A 75 -0.52 -26.53 -16.19
CA LEU A 75 -0.96 -25.35 -16.93
C LEU A 75 -0.43 -25.36 -18.37
N SER A 76 0.85 -25.68 -18.59
CA SER A 76 1.50 -25.66 -19.89
C SER A 76 0.91 -26.70 -20.85
N THR A 77 0.48 -27.85 -20.33
CA THR A 77 -0.17 -28.90 -21.11
C THR A 77 -1.63 -28.60 -21.43
N ARG A 78 -2.30 -27.82 -20.61
CA ARG A 78 -3.74 -27.54 -20.72
C ARG A 78 -4.08 -26.26 -21.48
N LEU A 79 -3.31 -25.20 -21.27
CA LEU A 79 -3.58 -23.89 -21.84
C LEU A 79 -3.02 -23.81 -23.26
N ARG A 80 -3.88 -23.87 -24.27
CA ARG A 80 -3.50 -23.78 -25.69
C ARG A 80 -3.83 -22.46 -26.34
N SER A 81 -4.58 -21.60 -25.67
CA SER A 81 -4.93 -20.25 -26.14
C SER A 81 -5.18 -19.28 -24.98
N PHE A 82 -4.96 -17.99 -25.23
CA PHE A 82 -5.24 -16.90 -24.27
C PHE A 82 -6.70 -16.45 -24.21
N GLU A 83 -7.61 -17.17 -24.72
CA GLU A 83 -9.04 -16.95 -24.42
C GLU A 83 -9.34 -17.21 -22.92
N THR A 84 -8.41 -17.86 -22.25
CA THR A 84 -8.49 -18.10 -20.81
C THR A 84 -7.97 -16.89 -20.06
N SER A 85 -8.75 -16.37 -19.11
CA SER A 85 -8.31 -15.31 -18.20
C SER A 85 -7.03 -15.71 -17.48
N THR A 86 -6.04 -14.81 -17.35
CA THR A 86 -4.82 -15.06 -16.57
C THR A 86 -5.11 -15.41 -15.11
N ARG A 87 -6.33 -15.17 -14.63
CA ARG A 87 -6.79 -15.61 -13.31
C ARG A 87 -6.67 -17.12 -13.14
N ASN A 88 -6.99 -17.90 -14.16
CA ASN A 88 -6.91 -19.36 -14.11
C ASN A 88 -5.48 -19.89 -14.05
N MET A 89 -4.50 -19.06 -14.44
CA MET A 89 -3.07 -19.37 -14.36
C MET A 89 -2.48 -19.13 -12.98
N GLN A 90 -3.19 -18.42 -12.10
CA GLN A 90 -2.70 -18.21 -10.74
C GLN A 90 -2.68 -19.52 -9.97
N ILE A 91 -1.65 -19.71 -9.15
CA ILE A 91 -1.42 -20.91 -8.37
C ILE A 91 -1.66 -20.60 -6.90
N LEU A 92 -2.27 -21.52 -6.19
CA LEU A 92 -2.54 -21.43 -4.75
C LEU A 92 -1.68 -22.42 -3.99
N ALA A 93 -1.16 -21.98 -2.85
CA ALA A 93 -0.42 -22.82 -1.89
C ALA A 93 -0.96 -22.62 -0.47
N VAL A 94 -0.93 -23.64 0.36
CA VAL A 94 -1.28 -23.53 1.78
C VAL A 94 -0.08 -22.97 2.54
N THR A 95 -0.30 -21.89 3.30
CA THR A 95 0.74 -21.20 4.07
C THR A 95 0.44 -21.09 5.56
N GLY A 96 -0.79 -21.32 5.95
CA GLY A 96 -1.24 -21.22 7.33
C GLY A 96 -2.12 -22.37 7.77
N THR A 97 -2.57 -22.34 9.03
CA THR A 97 -3.46 -23.32 9.61
C THR A 97 -4.91 -22.83 9.64
N VAL A 98 -5.84 -23.76 9.79
CA VAL A 98 -7.29 -23.45 9.84
C VAL A 98 -7.85 -23.47 11.27
N ASP A 99 -6.99 -23.51 12.28
CA ASP A 99 -7.39 -23.74 13.69
C ASP A 99 -8.36 -22.68 14.22
N HIS A 100 -8.30 -21.48 13.67
CA HIS A 100 -9.17 -20.34 14.01
C HIS A 100 -10.40 -20.22 13.10
N LEU A 101 -10.58 -21.14 12.13
CA LEU A 101 -11.67 -21.14 11.15
C LEU A 101 -12.52 -22.39 11.30
N GLN A 102 -13.79 -22.26 10.91
CA GLN A 102 -14.65 -23.40 10.64
C GLN A 102 -14.84 -23.52 9.11
N PRO A 103 -14.00 -24.29 8.40
CA PRO A 103 -14.10 -24.39 6.96
C PRO A 103 -15.38 -25.08 6.51
N THR A 104 -16.00 -24.52 5.48
CA THR A 104 -17.13 -25.14 4.78
C THR A 104 -16.69 -26.44 4.09
N VAL A 105 -17.65 -27.27 3.66
CA VAL A 105 -17.35 -28.52 2.94
C VAL A 105 -16.49 -28.27 1.70
N MET A 106 -16.80 -27.22 0.92
CA MET A 106 -16.04 -26.89 -0.28
C MET A 106 -14.64 -26.36 0.05
N GLU A 107 -14.48 -25.55 1.11
CA GLU A 107 -13.16 -25.10 1.57
C GLU A 107 -12.30 -26.27 2.03
N LYS A 108 -12.87 -27.25 2.75
CA LYS A 108 -12.17 -28.49 3.11
C LYS A 108 -11.72 -29.27 1.89
N THR A 109 -12.56 -29.35 0.85
CA THR A 109 -12.20 -30.00 -0.41
C THR A 109 -11.04 -29.28 -1.10
N VAL A 110 -11.09 -27.95 -1.18
CA VAL A 110 -9.99 -27.14 -1.76
C VAL A 110 -8.69 -27.34 -0.95
N LEU A 111 -8.76 -27.27 0.38
CA LEU A 111 -7.60 -27.44 1.26
C LEU A 111 -6.99 -28.83 1.12
N SER A 112 -7.79 -29.91 1.12
CA SER A 112 -7.30 -31.28 0.95
C SER A 112 -6.59 -31.53 -0.40
N LEU A 113 -6.94 -30.76 -1.43
CA LEU A 113 -6.25 -30.77 -2.70
C LEU A 113 -4.93 -30.00 -2.65
N LEU A 114 -4.91 -28.87 -1.94
CA LEU A 114 -3.74 -27.99 -1.82
C LEU A 114 -2.70 -28.51 -0.82
N GLU A 115 -3.09 -29.24 0.20
CA GLU A 115 -2.18 -29.89 1.18
C GLU A 115 -1.21 -30.85 0.50
N LYS A 116 -1.61 -31.46 -0.61
CA LYS A 116 -0.76 -32.39 -1.37
C LYS A 116 0.33 -31.68 -2.16
N ARG A 117 0.00 -30.57 -2.77
CA ARG A 117 0.88 -29.67 -3.52
C ARG A 117 0.16 -28.38 -3.94
N PRO A 118 0.89 -27.34 -4.35
CA PRO A 118 0.29 -26.18 -5.01
C PRO A 118 -0.50 -26.56 -6.26
N ARG A 119 -1.60 -25.83 -6.53
CA ARG A 119 -2.45 -26.05 -7.71
C ARG A 119 -2.91 -24.75 -8.32
N SER A 120 -3.05 -24.76 -9.66
CA SER A 120 -3.65 -23.63 -10.37
C SER A 120 -5.15 -23.55 -10.11
N ILE A 121 -5.71 -22.34 -10.29
CA ILE A 121 -7.16 -22.13 -10.21
C ILE A 121 -7.89 -22.96 -11.26
N ASP A 122 -7.33 -23.14 -12.47
CA ASP A 122 -7.92 -24.04 -13.48
C ASP A 122 -8.00 -25.49 -12.97
N GLU A 123 -6.92 -25.98 -12.37
CA GLU A 123 -6.90 -27.35 -11.84
C GLU A 123 -7.92 -27.54 -10.71
N LEU A 124 -7.99 -26.59 -9.78
CA LEU A 124 -8.94 -26.62 -8.67
C LEU A 124 -10.38 -26.58 -9.15
N THR A 125 -10.69 -25.68 -10.09
CA THR A 125 -12.03 -25.57 -10.70
C THR A 125 -12.49 -26.91 -11.27
N ARG A 126 -11.61 -27.60 -12.00
CA ARG A 126 -11.91 -28.91 -12.59
C ARG A 126 -12.05 -30.02 -11.56
N LYS A 127 -11.14 -30.08 -10.58
CA LYS A 127 -11.15 -31.14 -9.56
C LYS A 127 -12.31 -31.02 -8.58
N THR A 128 -12.79 -29.81 -8.33
CA THR A 128 -13.96 -29.56 -7.47
C THR A 128 -15.28 -29.63 -8.21
N GLY A 129 -15.27 -29.70 -9.55
CA GLY A 129 -16.49 -29.69 -10.37
C GLY A 129 -17.20 -28.33 -10.41
N VAL A 130 -16.57 -27.26 -9.94
CA VAL A 130 -17.13 -25.91 -10.01
C VAL A 130 -17.07 -25.41 -11.44
N LEU A 131 -18.19 -24.89 -11.96
CA LEU A 131 -18.29 -24.46 -13.36
C LEU A 131 -17.53 -23.15 -13.65
N ILE A 132 -17.45 -22.28 -12.66
CA ILE A 132 -16.84 -20.96 -12.79
C ILE A 132 -15.85 -20.75 -11.63
N ASP A 133 -14.63 -20.34 -11.94
CA ASP A 133 -13.55 -20.09 -10.97
C ASP A 133 -13.93 -19.14 -9.81
N ARG A 134 -14.84 -18.19 -10.07
CA ARG A 134 -15.36 -17.26 -9.05
C ARG A 134 -16.16 -17.92 -7.94
N HIS A 135 -16.65 -19.13 -8.18
CA HIS A 135 -17.40 -19.89 -7.16
C HIS A 135 -16.49 -20.74 -6.26
N LEU A 136 -15.19 -20.79 -6.52
CA LEU A 136 -14.24 -21.37 -5.58
C LEU A 136 -14.15 -20.48 -4.32
N PRO A 137 -14.36 -21.02 -3.13
CA PRO A 137 -14.37 -20.25 -1.88
C PRO A 137 -12.95 -19.94 -1.38
N ILE A 138 -12.14 -19.28 -2.22
CA ILE A 138 -10.73 -19.00 -1.95
C ILE A 138 -10.57 -17.74 -1.11
N GLN A 139 -11.44 -16.73 -1.32
CA GLN A 139 -11.29 -15.40 -0.76
C GLN A 139 -11.16 -15.44 0.78
N ARG A 140 -12.04 -16.16 1.47
CA ARG A 140 -11.99 -16.26 2.94
C ARG A 140 -10.73 -16.94 3.44
N LEU A 141 -10.22 -17.95 2.71
CA LEU A 141 -8.96 -18.62 3.03
C LEU A 141 -7.75 -17.68 2.83
N GLU A 142 -7.77 -16.84 1.80
CA GLU A 142 -6.75 -15.80 1.57
C GLU A 142 -6.79 -14.71 2.67
N GLU A 143 -7.98 -14.20 3.00
CA GLU A 143 -8.18 -13.17 4.02
C GLU A 143 -7.73 -13.60 5.42
N ASN A 144 -7.75 -14.91 5.67
CA ASN A 144 -7.28 -15.51 6.92
C ASN A 144 -5.87 -16.14 6.82
N PHE A 145 -5.13 -15.82 5.77
CA PHE A 145 -3.74 -16.25 5.55
C PHE A 145 -3.53 -17.78 5.55
N VAL A 146 -4.58 -18.56 5.33
CA VAL A 146 -4.49 -20.02 5.20
C VAL A 146 -3.92 -20.40 3.83
N VAL A 147 -4.29 -19.66 2.79
CA VAL A 147 -3.88 -19.88 1.40
C VAL A 147 -3.23 -18.62 0.85
N GLN A 148 -2.08 -18.81 0.20
CA GLN A 148 -1.39 -17.75 -0.53
C GLN A 148 -1.58 -17.94 -2.03
N ARG A 149 -1.95 -16.87 -2.70
CA ARG A 149 -2.03 -16.81 -4.16
C ARG A 149 -0.70 -16.40 -4.75
N CYS A 150 -0.27 -17.12 -5.79
CA CYS A 150 0.94 -16.87 -6.56
C CYS A 150 0.60 -16.58 -8.02
N GLY A 151 1.40 -15.75 -8.65
CA GLY A 151 1.27 -15.39 -10.06
C GLY A 151 2.51 -14.67 -10.55
N LEU A 152 2.54 -14.35 -11.85
CA LEU A 152 3.64 -13.56 -12.41
C LEU A 152 3.68 -12.16 -11.80
N THR A 153 4.87 -11.74 -11.38
CA THR A 153 5.09 -10.44 -10.74
C THR A 153 6.29 -9.71 -11.34
N PRO A 154 6.43 -8.39 -11.12
CA PRO A 154 7.67 -7.67 -11.46
C PRO A 154 8.92 -8.29 -10.83
N THR A 155 8.83 -8.82 -9.61
CA THR A 155 9.94 -9.54 -8.96
C THR A 155 10.37 -10.77 -9.75
N ASP A 156 9.45 -11.53 -10.33
CA ASP A 156 9.78 -12.67 -11.20
C ASP A 156 10.54 -12.23 -12.45
N LEU A 157 10.15 -11.09 -13.04
CA LEU A 157 10.85 -10.55 -14.22
C LEU A 157 12.28 -10.13 -13.89
N LEU A 158 12.52 -9.56 -12.70
CA LEU A 158 13.86 -9.22 -12.22
C LEU A 158 14.71 -10.48 -12.00
N HIS A 159 14.14 -11.57 -11.48
CA HIS A 159 14.81 -12.87 -11.34
C HIS A 159 15.21 -13.41 -12.73
N LEU A 160 14.30 -13.35 -13.70
CA LEU A 160 14.59 -13.78 -15.09
C LEU A 160 15.63 -12.91 -15.78
N ALA A 161 15.72 -11.63 -15.43
CA ALA A 161 16.73 -10.70 -15.93
C ALA A 161 18.09 -10.90 -15.24
N GLY A 162 18.17 -11.64 -14.14
CA GLY A 162 19.38 -11.77 -13.32
C GLY A 162 19.70 -10.54 -12.47
N GLU A 163 18.81 -9.55 -12.44
CA GLU A 163 18.99 -8.30 -11.68
C GLU A 163 18.72 -8.50 -10.18
N PHE A 164 17.88 -9.48 -9.83
CA PHE A 164 17.54 -9.83 -8.45
C PHE A 164 17.54 -11.36 -8.30
N GLN A 165 18.24 -11.88 -7.28
CA GLN A 165 18.48 -13.32 -7.11
C GLN A 165 18.23 -13.77 -5.66
N ARG A 166 16.99 -13.65 -5.21
CA ARG A 166 16.59 -14.13 -3.88
C ARG A 166 16.11 -15.58 -3.90
N TRP A 167 15.49 -15.99 -5.00
CA TRP A 167 14.91 -17.32 -5.22
C TRP A 167 15.40 -17.92 -6.54
N ASP A 168 15.29 -19.22 -6.69
CA ASP A 168 15.59 -19.92 -7.92
C ASP A 168 14.61 -19.54 -9.05
N THR A 169 15.10 -19.55 -10.28
CA THR A 169 14.32 -19.28 -11.48
C THR A 169 13.74 -20.54 -12.13
N ALA A 170 13.96 -21.74 -11.57
CA ALA A 170 13.52 -23.01 -12.13
C ALA A 170 12.01 -23.07 -12.41
N ALA A 171 11.20 -22.53 -11.48
CA ALA A 171 9.76 -22.48 -11.64
C ALA A 171 9.29 -21.33 -12.54
N VAL A 172 9.92 -20.15 -12.43
CA VAL A 172 9.45 -18.97 -13.17
C VAL A 172 9.79 -19.01 -14.65
N ARG A 173 10.91 -19.65 -15.04
CA ARG A 173 11.29 -19.78 -16.48
C ARG A 173 10.20 -20.49 -17.32
N PRO A 174 9.78 -21.73 -16.99
CA PRO A 174 8.73 -22.40 -17.76
C PRO A 174 7.39 -21.68 -17.66
N PHE A 175 7.06 -21.07 -16.52
CA PHE A 175 5.84 -20.29 -16.36
C PHE A 175 5.81 -19.07 -17.28
N PHE A 176 6.90 -18.30 -17.34
CA PHE A 176 6.99 -17.13 -18.21
C PHE A 176 7.03 -17.51 -19.71
N ARG A 177 7.78 -18.56 -20.04
CA ARG A 177 7.79 -19.12 -21.41
C ARG A 177 6.40 -19.49 -21.90
N MET A 178 5.60 -20.14 -21.04
CA MET A 178 4.20 -20.44 -21.35
C MET A 178 3.42 -19.15 -21.65
N ILE A 179 3.57 -18.08 -20.85
CA ILE A 179 2.92 -16.79 -21.09
C ILE A 179 3.37 -16.18 -22.40
N ALA A 180 4.65 -16.17 -22.71
CA ALA A 180 5.20 -15.64 -23.95
C ALA A 180 4.65 -16.39 -25.18
N THR A 181 4.68 -17.73 -25.12
CA THR A 181 4.13 -18.62 -26.18
C THR A 181 2.65 -18.35 -26.41
N LEU A 182 1.86 -18.33 -25.36
CA LEU A 182 0.42 -18.04 -25.44
C LEU A 182 0.14 -16.62 -25.95
N SER A 183 1.01 -15.64 -25.71
CA SER A 183 0.89 -14.28 -26.26
C SER A 183 1.46 -14.14 -27.67
N LYS A 184 2.09 -15.17 -28.20
CA LYS A 184 2.81 -15.14 -29.49
C LYS A 184 3.89 -14.03 -29.50
N ARG A 185 4.63 -13.92 -28.41
CA ARG A 185 5.68 -12.91 -28.21
C ARG A 185 7.02 -13.59 -27.91
N ASP A 186 8.09 -12.96 -28.30
CA ASP A 186 9.44 -13.34 -27.84
C ASP A 186 9.56 -13.14 -26.32
N GLU A 187 10.26 -14.08 -25.63
CA GLU A 187 10.41 -14.03 -24.17
C GLU A 187 11.19 -12.80 -23.72
N THR A 188 12.25 -12.45 -24.46
CA THR A 188 13.13 -11.33 -24.08
C THR A 188 12.44 -9.99 -24.31
N GLU A 189 11.79 -9.83 -25.46
CA GLU A 189 11.03 -8.62 -25.78
C GLU A 189 9.87 -8.41 -24.81
N LEU A 190 9.10 -9.45 -24.52
CA LEU A 190 7.97 -9.38 -23.60
C LEU A 190 8.42 -9.01 -22.17
N ARG A 191 9.53 -9.63 -21.69
CA ARG A 191 10.08 -9.30 -20.37
C ARG A 191 10.51 -7.85 -20.31
N GLN A 192 11.20 -7.35 -21.32
CA GLN A 192 11.68 -5.98 -21.36
C GLN A 192 10.51 -4.98 -21.41
N GLU A 193 9.49 -5.23 -22.22
CA GLU A 193 8.28 -4.41 -22.28
C GLU A 193 7.54 -4.36 -20.95
N LEU A 194 7.41 -5.50 -20.26
CA LEU A 194 6.74 -5.53 -18.98
C LEU A 194 7.53 -4.79 -17.88
N LEU A 195 8.86 -4.92 -17.84
CA LEU A 195 9.72 -4.15 -16.93
C LEU A 195 9.65 -2.65 -17.21
N GLU A 196 9.62 -2.27 -18.48
CA GLU A 196 9.41 -0.89 -18.93
C GLU A 196 8.05 -0.36 -18.46
N THR A 197 6.98 -1.15 -18.63
CA THR A 197 5.63 -0.80 -18.18
C THR A 197 5.55 -0.60 -16.66
N VAL A 198 6.27 -1.38 -15.86
CA VAL A 198 6.37 -1.16 -14.40
C VAL A 198 6.97 0.22 -14.11
N SER A 199 8.07 0.56 -14.81
CA SER A 199 8.76 1.84 -14.63
C SER A 199 7.91 3.03 -15.09
N GLN A 200 7.19 2.90 -16.20
CA GLN A 200 6.24 3.91 -16.68
C GLN A 200 5.08 4.14 -15.68
N ASN A 201 4.51 3.06 -15.16
CA ASN A 201 3.46 3.16 -14.15
C ASN A 201 3.97 3.84 -12.86
N LEU A 202 5.20 3.55 -12.44
CA LEU A 202 5.82 4.22 -11.30
C LEU A 202 6.03 5.72 -11.58
N ALA A 203 6.53 6.07 -12.76
CA ALA A 203 6.69 7.47 -13.17
C ALA A 203 5.35 8.21 -13.17
N LEU A 204 4.28 7.58 -13.67
CA LEU A 204 2.93 8.14 -13.63
C LEU A 204 2.43 8.37 -12.21
N GLU A 205 2.65 7.44 -11.27
CA GLU A 205 2.23 7.63 -9.88
C GLU A 205 3.03 8.72 -9.15
N ILE A 206 4.29 8.95 -9.54
CA ILE A 206 5.08 10.09 -9.05
C ILE A 206 4.48 11.41 -9.57
N LEU A 207 4.17 11.49 -10.87
CA LEU A 207 3.55 12.66 -11.48
C LEU A 207 2.15 12.94 -10.91
N LYS A 208 1.34 11.91 -10.75
CA LYS A 208 0.01 12.03 -10.14
C LYS A 208 0.08 12.64 -8.75
N ARG A 209 1.06 12.23 -7.93
CA ARG A 209 1.24 12.81 -6.60
C ARG A 209 1.57 14.29 -6.66
N GLN A 210 2.33 14.75 -7.65
CA GLN A 210 2.63 16.17 -7.81
C GLN A 210 1.41 16.97 -8.25
N LEU A 211 0.53 16.38 -9.06
CA LEU A 211 -0.66 17.03 -9.60
C LEU A 211 -1.87 17.01 -8.64
N ASP A 212 -1.84 16.21 -7.58
CA ASP A 212 -2.97 16.05 -6.65
C ASP A 212 -3.50 17.39 -6.07
N ASP A 213 -2.63 18.39 -5.94
CA ASP A 213 -3.00 19.70 -5.39
C ASP A 213 -3.58 20.66 -6.44
N GLU A 214 -3.37 20.39 -7.73
CA GLU A 214 -3.73 21.31 -8.81
C GLU A 214 -4.95 20.83 -9.60
N VAL A 215 -5.01 19.52 -9.89
CA VAL A 215 -6.04 18.94 -10.75
C VAL A 215 -6.38 17.51 -10.30
N ASN A 216 -7.43 16.93 -10.88
CA ASN A 216 -7.69 15.51 -10.70
C ASN A 216 -6.63 14.68 -11.49
N PRO A 217 -5.66 14.04 -10.83
CA PRO A 217 -4.55 13.37 -11.49
C PRO A 217 -4.96 12.10 -12.24
N GLU A 218 -6.17 11.56 -12.00
CA GLU A 218 -6.69 10.41 -12.73
C GLU A 218 -6.97 10.73 -14.20
N ALA A 219 -7.02 12.01 -14.56
CA ALA A 219 -7.11 12.45 -15.95
C ALA A 219 -5.93 11.95 -16.81
N LEU A 220 -4.75 11.73 -16.23
CA LEU A 220 -3.61 11.14 -16.95
C LEU A 220 -3.93 9.77 -17.57
N HIS A 221 -4.83 9.00 -16.94
CA HIS A 221 -5.27 7.70 -17.45
C HIS A 221 -6.56 7.74 -18.25
N SER A 222 -7.46 8.68 -17.96
CA SER A 222 -8.79 8.71 -18.59
C SER A 222 -8.85 9.60 -19.81
N CYS A 223 -8.07 10.68 -19.88
CA CYS A 223 -8.05 11.61 -20.99
C CYS A 223 -7.20 11.07 -22.17
N PRO A 224 -7.75 10.93 -23.38
CA PRO A 224 -6.99 10.45 -24.54
C PRO A 224 -5.81 11.36 -24.92
N VAL A 225 -5.97 12.68 -24.76
CA VAL A 225 -4.90 13.65 -25.02
C VAL A 225 -3.75 13.47 -24.02
N CYS A 226 -4.07 13.38 -22.73
CA CYS A 226 -3.05 13.13 -21.69
C CYS A 226 -2.30 11.83 -21.95
N LYS A 227 -2.99 10.76 -22.32
CA LYS A 227 -2.36 9.49 -22.71
C LYS A 227 -1.40 9.66 -23.88
N ALA A 228 -1.80 10.37 -24.94
CA ALA A 228 -0.95 10.58 -26.11
C ALA A 228 0.31 11.38 -25.74
N LEU A 229 0.17 12.41 -24.91
CA LEU A 229 1.30 13.21 -24.42
C LEU A 229 2.24 12.38 -23.54
N MET A 230 1.71 11.61 -22.60
CA MET A 230 2.53 10.74 -21.74
C MET A 230 3.21 9.62 -22.52
N ASN A 231 2.54 9.03 -23.51
CA ASN A 231 3.16 8.07 -24.41
C ASN A 231 4.35 8.68 -25.16
N ASN A 232 4.22 9.93 -25.63
CA ASN A 232 5.33 10.62 -26.30
C ASN A 232 6.51 10.83 -25.34
N VAL A 233 6.25 11.21 -24.09
CA VAL A 233 7.30 11.34 -23.05
C VAL A 233 8.02 10.00 -22.85
N PHE A 234 7.29 8.92 -22.65
CA PHE A 234 7.87 7.61 -22.32
C PHE A 234 8.56 6.92 -23.49
N SER A 235 8.05 7.11 -24.72
CA SER A 235 8.69 6.56 -25.93
C SER A 235 9.90 7.38 -26.40
N GLY A 236 10.24 8.49 -25.77
CA GLY A 236 11.32 9.38 -26.18
C GLY A 236 10.97 10.23 -27.40
N GLY A 237 9.69 10.40 -27.71
CA GLY A 237 9.19 11.21 -28.81
C GLY A 237 8.77 10.40 -30.05
N ASN A 238 8.41 11.10 -31.09
CA ASN A 238 8.09 10.55 -32.41
C ASN A 238 8.77 11.39 -33.52
N SER A 239 8.49 11.11 -34.80
CA SER A 239 9.11 11.81 -35.92
C SER A 239 8.76 13.31 -36.02
N HIS A 240 7.74 13.78 -35.30
CA HIS A 240 7.26 15.14 -35.40
C HIS A 240 7.59 16.02 -34.19
N TYR A 241 7.58 15.41 -32.98
CA TYR A 241 7.87 16.17 -31.75
C TYR A 241 8.33 15.23 -30.61
N ARG A 242 8.96 15.84 -29.62
CA ARG A 242 9.36 15.22 -28.37
C ARG A 242 8.93 16.08 -27.20
N LEU A 243 8.34 15.47 -26.19
CA LEU A 243 8.01 16.13 -24.93
C LEU A 243 8.99 15.70 -23.85
N HIS A 244 9.34 16.64 -22.99
CA HIS A 244 10.16 16.43 -21.81
C HIS A 244 9.43 16.89 -20.57
N ILE A 245 9.61 16.13 -19.50
CA ILE A 245 9.30 16.58 -18.15
C ILE A 245 10.63 16.86 -17.46
N ASP A 246 10.72 17.96 -16.77
CA ASP A 246 11.87 18.35 -15.95
C ASP A 246 11.39 18.42 -14.50
N PHE A 247 11.42 17.30 -13.79
CA PHE A 247 10.93 17.17 -12.45
C PHE A 247 11.94 17.73 -11.45
N LYS A 248 11.61 18.83 -10.78
CA LYS A 248 12.56 19.65 -10.01
C LYS A 248 12.91 19.08 -8.63
N ARG A 249 12.13 18.16 -8.11
CA ARG A 249 12.36 17.58 -6.77
C ARG A 249 13.05 16.22 -6.89
N PRO A 250 13.98 15.88 -5.99
CA PRO A 250 14.51 14.51 -5.92
C PRO A 250 13.40 13.53 -5.50
N VAL A 251 13.44 12.34 -6.06
CA VAL A 251 12.53 11.25 -5.70
C VAL A 251 13.29 10.23 -4.88
N ILE A 252 12.92 10.11 -3.62
CA ILE A 252 13.55 9.18 -2.68
C ILE A 252 12.80 7.85 -2.73
N GLY A 253 13.49 6.77 -3.01
CA GLY A 253 12.96 5.42 -3.04
C GLY A 253 13.24 4.66 -1.75
N ILE A 254 12.20 4.00 -1.19
CA ILE A 254 12.31 3.08 -0.05
C ILE A 254 11.53 1.80 -0.35
N GLY A 255 12.05 0.66 0.12
CA GLY A 255 11.49 -0.67 -0.11
C GLY A 255 12.38 -1.52 -1.04
N ALA A 256 12.36 -2.84 -0.86
CA ALA A 256 13.30 -3.75 -1.51
C ALA A 256 13.34 -3.68 -3.07
N PRO A 257 12.20 -3.67 -3.81
CA PRO A 257 12.26 -3.68 -5.28
C PRO A 257 12.48 -2.30 -5.88
N ILE A 258 12.47 -1.22 -5.08
CA ILE A 258 12.48 0.15 -5.60
C ILE A 258 13.80 0.49 -6.31
N ALA A 259 14.91 -0.11 -5.87
CA ALA A 259 16.25 0.10 -6.45
C ALA A 259 16.31 -0.27 -7.94
N PHE A 260 15.47 -1.20 -8.38
CA PHE A 260 15.45 -1.68 -9.77
C PHE A 260 14.56 -0.82 -10.68
N PHE A 261 13.49 -0.23 -10.14
CA PHE A 261 12.49 0.48 -10.93
C PHE A 261 12.61 2.00 -10.86
N LEU A 262 13.00 2.56 -9.69
CA LEU A 262 13.03 4.01 -9.51
C LEU A 262 14.02 4.73 -10.43
N PRO A 263 15.26 4.26 -10.65
CA PRO A 263 16.18 4.95 -11.55
C PRO A 263 15.63 5.10 -12.97
N ARG A 264 14.99 4.04 -13.50
CA ARG A 264 14.36 4.05 -14.82
C ARG A 264 13.14 4.99 -14.86
N ALA A 265 12.27 4.90 -13.85
CA ALA A 265 11.08 5.74 -13.74
C ALA A 265 11.44 7.24 -13.60
N ALA A 266 12.43 7.55 -12.77
CA ALA A 266 12.90 8.91 -12.57
C ALA A 266 13.52 9.49 -13.86
N ALA A 267 14.31 8.72 -14.58
CA ALA A 267 14.88 9.15 -15.85
C ALA A 267 13.81 9.52 -16.89
N MET A 268 12.67 8.79 -16.93
CA MET A 268 11.56 9.08 -17.85
C MET A 268 10.92 10.46 -17.62
N ILE A 269 10.96 10.97 -16.41
CA ILE A 269 10.36 12.26 -16.02
C ILE A 269 11.40 13.32 -15.64
N GLY A 270 12.68 13.08 -15.98
CA GLY A 270 13.74 14.04 -15.69
C GLY A 270 13.98 14.28 -14.20
N ALA A 271 13.63 13.32 -13.34
CA ALA A 271 13.81 13.43 -11.89
C ALA A 271 15.15 12.84 -11.44
N GLN A 272 15.71 13.37 -10.36
CA GLN A 272 16.83 12.77 -9.66
C GLN A 272 16.32 11.63 -8.76
N ALA A 273 16.75 10.40 -9.01
CA ALA A 273 16.48 9.27 -8.10
C ALA A 273 17.50 9.27 -6.96
N VAL A 274 17.01 9.09 -5.73
CA VAL A 274 17.84 8.94 -4.53
C VAL A 274 17.45 7.64 -3.83
N LEU A 275 18.40 6.75 -3.67
CA LEU A 275 18.25 5.50 -2.93
C LEU A 275 19.12 5.62 -1.67
N PRO A 276 18.52 5.87 -0.49
CA PRO A 276 19.27 5.95 0.75
C PRO A 276 19.86 4.58 1.13
N GLU A 277 20.90 4.62 1.93
CA GLU A 277 21.44 3.42 2.57
C GLU A 277 20.31 2.71 3.35
N HIS A 278 20.23 1.38 3.26
CA HIS A 278 19.16 0.56 3.84
C HIS A 278 17.75 0.86 3.31
N ALA A 279 17.62 1.38 2.08
CA ALA A 279 16.33 1.63 1.45
C ALA A 279 15.42 0.40 1.43
N ASP A 280 15.97 -0.79 1.30
CA ASP A 280 15.29 -2.09 1.26
C ASP A 280 14.56 -2.43 2.58
N VAL A 281 15.10 -2.01 3.72
CA VAL A 281 14.54 -2.23 5.06
C VAL A 281 14.05 -0.94 5.74
N ALA A 282 13.98 0.16 5.00
CA ALA A 282 13.62 1.47 5.53
C ALA A 282 12.27 1.49 6.26
N ASN A 283 11.30 0.67 5.83
CA ASN A 283 10.01 0.55 6.52
C ASN A 283 10.16 -0.05 7.93
N ALA A 284 11.01 -1.06 8.09
CA ALA A 284 11.29 -1.66 9.39
C ALA A 284 12.05 -0.68 10.28
N ILE A 285 13.07 0.00 9.74
CA ILE A 285 13.81 1.05 10.45
C ILE A 285 12.86 2.16 10.89
N GLY A 286 12.01 2.65 9.97
CA GLY A 286 11.02 3.68 10.28
C GLY A 286 10.03 3.27 11.38
N ALA A 287 9.61 2.00 11.40
CA ALA A 287 8.71 1.48 12.43
C ALA A 287 9.35 1.48 13.83
N ILE A 288 10.63 1.14 13.95
CA ILE A 288 11.34 1.09 15.24
C ILE A 288 11.92 2.44 15.66
N THR A 289 12.15 3.37 14.73
CA THR A 289 12.72 4.70 15.03
C THR A 289 11.66 5.80 15.04
N SER A 290 10.40 5.47 14.69
CA SER A 290 9.32 6.46 14.68
C SER A 290 9.01 6.97 16.09
N ASN A 291 8.69 8.26 16.18
CA ASN A 291 8.24 8.84 17.42
C ASN A 291 6.84 8.37 17.79
N VAL A 292 6.60 8.19 19.08
CA VAL A 292 5.26 8.11 19.65
C VAL A 292 4.60 9.48 19.52
N VAL A 293 3.45 9.53 18.86
CA VAL A 293 2.67 10.76 18.70
C VAL A 293 1.28 10.54 19.27
N ILE A 294 0.96 11.25 20.34
CA ILE A 294 -0.36 11.27 20.97
C ILE A 294 -1.00 12.62 20.72
N GLU A 295 -2.19 12.63 20.19
CA GLU A 295 -2.98 13.83 19.99
C GLU A 295 -4.41 13.59 20.48
N ARG A 296 -4.93 14.55 21.25
CA ARG A 296 -6.32 14.58 21.71
C ARG A 296 -6.84 15.99 21.61
N GLN A 297 -8.15 16.12 21.46
CA GLN A 297 -8.82 17.41 21.48
C GLN A 297 -10.02 17.40 22.41
N VAL A 298 -10.31 18.54 22.99
CA VAL A 298 -11.52 18.82 23.73
C VAL A 298 -12.13 20.13 23.25
N ARG A 299 -13.41 20.32 23.50
CA ARG A 299 -14.15 21.49 23.07
C ARG A 299 -14.84 22.13 24.29
N ILE A 300 -14.69 23.43 24.42
CA ILE A 300 -15.44 24.23 25.39
C ILE A 300 -16.54 24.96 24.64
N ILE A 301 -17.77 24.76 25.01
CA ILE A 301 -18.93 25.38 24.37
C ILE A 301 -19.80 26.12 25.40
N PRO A 302 -20.51 27.20 24.99
CA PRO A 302 -21.55 27.82 25.86
C PRO A 302 -22.61 26.80 26.24
N GLY A 303 -22.94 26.71 27.52
CA GLY A 303 -23.96 25.79 28.05
C GLY A 303 -25.36 26.39 28.01
N GLY A 304 -26.38 25.60 27.66
CA GLY A 304 -27.78 26.01 27.78
C GLY A 304 -28.13 26.32 29.24
N GLY A 305 -28.50 27.55 29.55
CA GLY A 305 -28.78 28.02 30.91
C GLY A 305 -27.64 28.78 31.57
N GLY A 306 -26.61 29.18 30.80
CA GLY A 306 -25.45 29.95 31.25
C GLY A 306 -24.24 29.08 31.59
N GLY A 307 -23.06 29.71 31.54
CA GLY A 307 -21.77 29.05 31.76
C GLY A 307 -21.25 28.27 30.58
N PHE A 308 -20.29 27.34 30.79
CA PHE A 308 -19.54 26.62 29.79
C PHE A 308 -19.53 25.12 30.08
N LEU A 309 -19.62 24.33 29.01
CA LEU A 309 -19.55 22.87 29.04
C LEU A 309 -18.28 22.42 28.32
N ILE A 310 -17.59 21.43 28.89
CA ILE A 310 -16.44 20.80 28.26
C ILE A 310 -16.88 19.45 27.66
N GLU A 311 -16.64 19.28 26.36
CA GLU A 311 -16.88 18.04 25.61
C GLU A 311 -15.56 17.37 25.28
N GLY A 312 -15.53 16.03 25.27
CA GLY A 312 -14.35 15.23 24.93
C GLY A 312 -13.50 14.77 26.11
N LEU A 313 -13.86 15.12 27.34
CA LEU A 313 -13.35 14.52 28.58
C LEU A 313 -14.31 13.44 29.10
N SER A 314 -13.82 12.59 30.01
CA SER A 314 -14.66 11.62 30.71
C SER A 314 -15.67 12.34 31.63
N GLY A 315 -16.91 12.37 31.22
CA GLY A 315 -18.01 13.06 31.90
C GLY A 315 -18.16 14.55 31.52
N ALA A 316 -19.40 14.99 31.39
CA ALA A 316 -19.72 16.39 31.10
C ALA A 316 -19.51 17.23 32.37
N ARG A 317 -18.66 18.25 32.29
CA ARG A 317 -18.41 19.21 33.38
C ARG A 317 -18.85 20.61 32.99
N ARG A 318 -19.55 21.30 33.89
CA ARG A 318 -20.03 22.66 33.71
C ARG A 318 -19.25 23.64 34.59
N PHE A 319 -18.97 24.79 34.02
CA PHE A 319 -18.29 25.90 34.69
C PHE A 319 -19.09 27.18 34.50
N LYS A 320 -19.06 28.06 35.49
CA LYS A 320 -19.72 29.35 35.39
C LYS A 320 -18.85 30.38 34.65
N VAL A 321 -17.56 30.23 34.77
CA VAL A 321 -16.55 31.16 34.22
C VAL A 321 -15.73 30.47 33.14
N PHE A 322 -15.48 31.16 32.04
CA PHE A 322 -14.76 30.61 30.88
C PHE A 322 -13.29 30.27 31.20
N GLU A 323 -12.62 31.16 31.93
CA GLU A 323 -11.21 31.00 32.31
C GLU A 323 -11.01 29.76 33.18
N GLU A 324 -11.96 29.45 34.06
CA GLU A 324 -11.93 28.23 34.89
C GLU A 324 -12.11 26.98 34.01
N ALA A 325 -13.04 27.03 33.04
CA ALA A 325 -13.27 25.94 32.10
C ALA A 325 -12.02 25.71 31.22
N ASP A 326 -11.40 26.78 30.71
CA ASP A 326 -10.19 26.71 29.88
C ASP A 326 -9.00 26.14 30.63
N ALA A 327 -8.72 26.65 31.83
CA ALA A 327 -7.64 26.17 32.68
C ALA A 327 -7.81 24.68 33.05
N PHE A 328 -9.03 24.31 33.46
CA PHE A 328 -9.36 22.92 33.77
C PHE A 328 -9.19 22.01 32.54
N ALA A 329 -9.76 22.41 31.40
CA ALA A 329 -9.69 21.65 30.17
C ALA A 329 -8.24 21.42 29.70
N LYS A 330 -7.39 22.45 29.75
CA LYS A 330 -5.97 22.35 29.42
C LYS A 330 -5.21 21.37 30.33
N ASN A 331 -5.48 21.42 31.64
CA ASN A 331 -4.82 20.56 32.61
C ASN A 331 -5.21 19.08 32.43
N GLU A 332 -6.51 18.80 32.35
CA GLU A 332 -7.03 17.45 32.16
C GLU A 332 -6.57 16.86 30.80
N LEU A 333 -6.65 17.67 29.75
CA LEU A 333 -6.21 17.26 28.42
C LEU A 333 -4.72 16.92 28.39
N ALA A 334 -3.89 17.74 29.04
CA ALA A 334 -2.45 17.47 29.16
C ALA A 334 -2.17 16.20 29.99
N GLY A 335 -2.92 15.98 31.07
CA GLY A 335 -2.86 14.76 31.88
C GLY A 335 -3.20 13.51 31.06
N MET A 336 -4.31 13.56 30.32
CA MET A 336 -4.77 12.49 29.46
C MET A 336 -3.72 12.13 28.40
N VAL A 337 -3.16 13.14 27.73
CA VAL A 337 -2.14 12.93 26.66
C VAL A 337 -0.86 12.32 27.26
N ARG A 338 -0.44 12.73 28.46
CA ARG A 338 0.72 12.14 29.15
C ARG A 338 0.49 10.68 29.56
N SER A 339 -0.71 10.35 30.02
CA SER A 339 -1.06 8.97 30.38
C SER A 339 -1.01 8.06 29.14
N LEU A 340 -1.68 8.47 28.08
CA LEU A 340 -1.67 7.73 26.82
C LEU A 340 -0.26 7.60 26.21
N ALA A 341 0.58 8.63 26.37
CA ALA A 341 1.96 8.59 25.91
C ALA A 341 2.80 7.57 26.71
N ALA A 342 2.59 7.50 28.01
CA ALA A 342 3.25 6.50 28.85
C ALA A 342 2.79 5.07 28.51
N GLU A 343 1.51 4.86 28.26
CA GLU A 343 0.95 3.58 27.79
C GLU A 343 1.53 3.19 26.42
N ALA A 344 1.74 4.18 25.54
CA ALA A 344 2.34 3.98 24.22
C ALA A 344 3.88 3.82 24.26
N GLY A 345 4.51 3.85 25.44
CA GLY A 345 5.93 3.55 25.63
C GLY A 345 6.88 4.73 25.40
N THR A 346 6.49 5.95 25.76
CA THR A 346 7.40 7.11 25.78
C THR A 346 7.42 7.79 27.14
N SER A 347 8.62 8.12 27.64
CA SER A 347 8.83 8.91 28.87
C SER A 347 8.73 10.41 28.65
N THR A 348 8.59 10.87 27.41
CA THR A 348 8.40 12.29 27.08
C THR A 348 7.18 12.85 27.80
N ARG A 349 7.31 14.03 28.41
CA ARG A 349 6.23 14.68 29.20
C ARG A 349 5.80 16.03 28.64
N THR A 350 6.52 16.57 27.66
CA THR A 350 6.22 17.87 27.07
C THR A 350 4.99 17.78 26.19
N VAL A 351 3.94 18.51 26.57
CA VAL A 351 2.68 18.60 25.82
C VAL A 351 2.54 20.00 25.23
N THR A 352 2.32 20.10 23.94
CA THR A 352 1.97 21.35 23.27
C THR A 352 0.45 21.42 23.16
N ILE A 353 -0.14 22.57 23.56
CA ILE A 353 -1.56 22.82 23.45
C ILE A 353 -1.80 23.96 22.48
N GLU A 354 -2.50 23.69 21.39
CA GLU A 354 -3.00 24.67 20.44
C GLU A 354 -4.44 25.04 20.83
N THR A 355 -4.78 26.32 20.70
CA THR A 355 -6.10 26.85 21.03
C THR A 355 -6.68 27.52 19.79
N GLU A 356 -7.95 27.19 19.48
CA GLU A 356 -8.68 27.72 18.32
C GLU A 356 -10.08 28.15 18.75
N ASP A 357 -10.32 29.48 18.75
CA ASP A 357 -11.64 30.03 19.04
C ASP A 357 -12.56 29.96 17.80
N GLN A 358 -13.76 29.48 17.98
CA GLN A 358 -14.78 29.44 16.95
C GLN A 358 -15.65 30.69 17.04
N LEU A 359 -15.43 31.60 16.11
CA LEU A 359 -16.04 32.95 16.07
C LEU A 359 -16.77 33.18 14.73
N PRO A 360 -17.86 32.44 14.40
CA PRO A 360 -18.66 32.77 13.24
C PRO A 360 -19.25 34.17 13.37
N VAL A 361 -19.51 34.82 12.24
CA VAL A 361 -20.12 36.15 12.19
C VAL A 361 -21.64 36.01 12.06
N ASP A 362 -22.37 36.78 12.79
CA ASP A 362 -23.85 36.89 12.66
C ASP A 362 -24.27 37.67 11.41
N ALA A 363 -25.57 37.82 11.19
CA ALA A 363 -26.11 38.56 10.06
C ALA A 363 -25.77 40.05 10.10
N GLY A 364 -25.35 40.59 11.25
CA GLY A 364 -24.90 41.97 11.44
C GLY A 364 -23.37 42.15 11.30
N GLY A 365 -22.61 41.08 11.03
CA GLY A 365 -21.17 41.12 10.91
C GLY A 365 -20.41 41.07 12.24
N HIS A 366 -21.07 40.73 13.36
CA HIS A 366 -20.44 40.62 14.67
C HIS A 366 -19.98 39.19 14.94
N PRO A 367 -18.76 38.97 15.47
CA PRO A 367 -18.28 37.64 15.85
C PRO A 367 -19.04 37.11 17.07
N ILE A 368 -19.59 35.90 16.96
CA ILE A 368 -20.25 35.20 18.06
C ILE A 368 -19.36 34.07 18.52
N PHE A 369 -19.00 34.04 19.79
CA PHE A 369 -18.28 32.92 20.38
C PHE A 369 -19.19 31.70 20.50
N ILE A 370 -18.92 30.65 19.71
CA ILE A 370 -19.65 29.38 19.76
C ILE A 370 -18.84 28.26 20.41
N GLY A 371 -17.57 28.48 20.71
CA GLY A 371 -16.73 27.52 21.44
C GLY A 371 -15.24 27.72 21.21
N ARG A 372 -14.46 27.01 22.01
CA ARG A 372 -13.01 26.89 21.90
C ARG A 372 -12.62 25.45 21.72
N ILE A 373 -11.76 25.16 20.76
CA ILE A 373 -11.13 23.84 20.56
C ILE A 373 -9.73 23.91 21.16
N LEU A 374 -9.42 22.99 22.07
CA LEU A 374 -8.08 22.77 22.61
C LEU A 374 -7.54 21.48 22.02
N LYS A 375 -6.39 21.54 21.34
CA LYS A 375 -5.69 20.39 20.78
C LYS A 375 -4.37 20.20 21.50
N ALA A 376 -4.21 19.10 22.24
CA ALA A 376 -2.97 18.75 22.88
C ALA A 376 -2.23 17.69 22.09
N ARG A 377 -0.94 17.89 21.91
CA ARG A 377 -0.04 16.98 21.20
C ARG A 377 1.20 16.73 22.05
N LEU A 378 1.62 15.46 22.11
CA LEU A 378 2.89 15.03 22.64
C LEU A 378 3.60 14.21 21.56
N THR A 379 4.87 14.48 21.35
CA THR A 379 5.71 13.71 20.42
C THR A 379 7.01 13.40 21.14
N GLY A 380 7.41 12.14 21.15
CA GLY A 380 8.66 11.72 21.79
C GLY A 380 9.16 10.38 21.27
N PRO A 381 10.46 10.09 21.44
CA PRO A 381 11.00 8.79 21.06
C PRO A 381 10.42 7.69 21.96
N PRO A 382 10.34 6.44 21.48
CA PRO A 382 10.00 5.30 22.32
C PRO A 382 11.12 5.03 23.35
N ASP A 383 10.74 4.66 24.58
CA ASP A 383 11.69 4.41 25.68
C ASP A 383 12.51 3.13 25.51
N ARG A 384 11.98 2.17 24.75
CA ARG A 384 12.64 0.90 24.44
C ARG A 384 12.56 0.62 22.96
N VAL A 385 13.70 0.53 22.32
CA VAL A 385 13.87 -0.29 21.13
C VAL A 385 14.07 -1.70 21.67
N VAL A 386 13.12 -2.62 21.44
CA VAL A 386 13.26 -4.00 21.89
C VAL A 386 14.41 -4.62 21.11
N ALA A 387 15.59 -4.68 21.73
CA ALA A 387 16.77 -5.37 21.22
C ALA A 387 16.75 -6.88 21.62
N ASP A 388 15.58 -7.50 21.69
CA ASP A 388 15.47 -8.94 21.83
C ASP A 388 15.46 -9.57 20.45
N THR A 389 16.64 -9.88 19.96
CA THR A 389 16.81 -10.88 18.91
C THR A 389 16.23 -12.20 19.43
N PRO A 390 15.21 -12.79 18.80
CA PRO A 390 14.77 -14.13 19.18
C PRO A 390 15.94 -15.07 18.99
N LYS A 391 16.43 -15.68 20.07
CA LYS A 391 17.34 -16.84 20.08
C LYS A 391 16.60 -18.09 19.56
N ALA A 392 16.09 -18.05 18.35
CA ALA A 392 15.41 -19.18 17.77
C ALA A 392 15.56 -19.20 16.25
N MET A 393 16.80 -19.29 15.77
CA MET A 393 17.13 -19.86 14.45
C MET A 393 18.63 -20.22 14.35
N ALA A 394 19.23 -20.62 15.47
CA ALA A 394 20.52 -21.32 15.46
C ALA A 394 20.26 -22.83 15.59
N GLY A 395 19.73 -23.45 14.54
CA GLY A 395 19.44 -24.87 14.59
C GLY A 395 18.68 -25.37 13.36
N MET A 396 19.11 -24.93 12.18
CA MET A 396 18.85 -25.67 10.94
C MET A 396 19.95 -25.32 9.95
N THR A 397 21.06 -26.02 10.09
CA THR A 397 22.02 -26.23 9.01
C THR A 397 21.46 -27.26 8.05
#